data_adc373d4e34a7a3aa52e6b0ee9918e35
#
_entry.id   adc373d4e34a7a3aa52e6b0ee9918e35
#
_cell.length_a   1.000
_cell.length_b   1.000
_cell.length_c   1.000
_cell.angle_alpha   90.00
_cell.angle_beta   90.00
_cell.angle_gamma   90.00
#
_symmetry.space_group_name_H-M   'P 1'
#
loop_
_entity.id
_entity.type
_entity.pdbx_description
1 polymer ?
#
loop_
_entity_poly.entity_id
_entity_poly.type
_entity_poly.pdbx_seq_one_letter_code
_entity_poly.pdbx_strand_id
1 'polypeptide(L)'
;MKLLSHTDAFSTADLQLTNDADPLAQNLAGVQTIELNFPSFSDGRAFSQALMLRRRCGFTGEIRAIGDVLVDQLSQMQRCGFSSAVLRADQNLAKGQELLAHFSGFYQGDVTQPQPLFAR
;
A
#
# COMPACT_ATOMS: atom_id res chain seq x y z
N MET A 1 -1.30 8.95 0.07
CA MET A 1 -0.99 7.80 0.93
C MET A 1 -0.54 8.30 2.29
N LYS A 2 -1.01 7.65 3.33
CA LYS A 2 -0.68 8.02 4.71
C LYS A 2 0.57 7.28 5.17
N LEU A 3 1.54 7.99 5.72
CA LEU A 3 2.76 7.38 6.26
C LEU A 3 2.69 7.30 7.77
N LEU A 4 3.11 6.16 8.30
CA LEU A 4 3.16 5.89 9.73
C LEU A 4 4.60 5.51 10.09
N SER A 5 5.06 6.01 11.24
CA SER A 5 6.30 5.55 11.85
C SER A 5 6.02 4.23 12.55
N HIS A 6 7.07 3.41 12.71
CA HIS A 6 6.96 2.15 13.45
C HIS A 6 6.51 2.34 14.92
N THR A 7 6.64 3.57 15.43
CA THR A 7 6.22 3.91 16.82
C THR A 7 4.83 4.54 16.87
N ASP A 8 4.22 4.86 15.72
CA ASP A 8 2.90 5.47 15.70
C ASP A 8 1.84 4.46 16.11
N ALA A 9 0.82 4.94 16.84
CA ALA A 9 -0.34 4.13 17.14
C ALA A 9 -1.27 4.12 15.91
N PHE A 10 -1.74 2.94 15.54
CA PHE A 10 -2.72 2.80 14.47
C PHE A 10 -3.63 1.62 14.77
N SER A 11 -4.79 1.60 14.11
CA SER A 11 -5.78 0.56 14.36
C SER A 11 -5.27 -0.80 13.89
N THR A 12 -5.71 -1.85 14.57
CA THR A 12 -5.44 -3.22 14.12
C THR A 12 -6.15 -3.47 12.80
N ALA A 13 -5.48 -4.12 11.86
CA ALA A 13 -6.09 -4.48 10.60
C ALA A 13 -7.12 -5.60 10.80
N ASP A 14 -8.18 -5.56 9.99
CA ASP A 14 -9.20 -6.61 10.00
C ASP A 14 -8.66 -7.90 9.39
N LEU A 15 -7.71 -7.79 8.46
CA LEU A 15 -7.12 -8.92 7.76
C LEU A 15 -5.63 -8.65 7.57
N GLN A 16 -4.81 -9.65 7.85
CA GLN A 16 -3.37 -9.60 7.62
C GLN A 16 -2.99 -10.73 6.68
N LEU A 17 -2.30 -10.42 5.59
CA LEU A 17 -1.86 -11.42 4.63
C LEU A 17 -0.35 -11.50 4.59
N THR A 18 0.16 -12.72 4.65
CA THR A 18 1.55 -12.99 4.29
C THR A 18 1.69 -12.83 2.78
N ASN A 19 2.92 -12.61 2.30
CA ASN A 19 3.13 -12.31 0.89
C ASN A 19 2.92 -13.51 -0.05
N ASP A 20 2.70 -14.70 0.51
CA ASP A 20 2.37 -15.91 -0.26
C ASP A 20 0.87 -16.23 -0.24
N ALA A 21 0.06 -15.45 0.47
CA ALA A 21 -1.38 -15.65 0.52
C ALA A 21 -2.03 -15.21 -0.79
N ASP A 22 -3.08 -15.93 -1.21
CA ASP A 22 -3.86 -15.58 -2.39
C ASP A 22 -4.96 -14.58 -2.00
N PRO A 23 -4.90 -13.32 -2.46
CA PRO A 23 -5.94 -12.36 -2.14
C PRO A 23 -7.32 -12.76 -2.66
N LEU A 24 -7.38 -13.51 -3.76
CA LEU A 24 -8.64 -13.92 -4.35
C LEU A 24 -9.35 -14.99 -3.51
N ALA A 25 -8.63 -15.68 -2.64
CA ALA A 25 -9.18 -16.71 -1.78
C ALA A 25 -9.73 -16.18 -0.45
N GLN A 26 -9.65 -14.86 -0.22
CA GLN A 26 -10.03 -14.27 1.05
C GLN A 26 -11.49 -13.83 1.05
N ASN A 27 -12.14 -13.96 2.22
CA ASN A 27 -13.46 -13.39 2.43
C ASN A 27 -13.31 -11.95 2.91
N LEU A 28 -13.67 -11.00 2.07
CA LEU A 28 -13.50 -9.58 2.36
C LEU A 28 -14.75 -8.93 2.93
N ALA A 29 -15.80 -9.69 3.21
CA ALA A 29 -17.04 -9.14 3.78
C ALA A 29 -16.74 -8.49 5.14
N GLY A 30 -17.09 -7.20 5.29
CA GLY A 30 -16.87 -6.47 6.53
C GLY A 30 -15.42 -6.03 6.77
N VAL A 31 -14.50 -6.35 5.87
CA VAL A 31 -13.10 -5.97 6.01
C VAL A 31 -12.93 -4.52 5.57
N GLN A 32 -12.33 -3.69 6.43
CA GLN A 32 -12.07 -2.28 6.13
C GLN A 32 -10.59 -2.00 5.95
N THR A 33 -9.71 -2.74 6.62
CA THR A 33 -8.26 -2.55 6.57
C THR A 33 -7.59 -3.89 6.37
N ILE A 34 -6.72 -3.96 5.35
CA ILE A 34 -5.90 -5.13 5.06
C ILE A 34 -4.43 -4.73 5.20
N GLU A 35 -3.66 -5.52 5.95
CA GLU A 35 -2.21 -5.37 6.00
C GLU A 35 -1.55 -6.38 5.10
N LEU A 36 -0.61 -5.91 4.27
CA LEU A 36 0.21 -6.75 3.41
C LEU A 36 1.65 -6.65 3.87
N ASN A 37 2.30 -7.79 4.04
CA ASN A 37 3.64 -7.86 4.61
C ASN A 37 4.71 -7.94 3.55
N PHE A 38 5.76 -7.11 3.72
CA PHE A 38 6.99 -7.18 2.95
C PHE A 38 8.05 -7.84 3.83
N PRO A 39 8.31 -9.15 3.70
CA PRO A 39 9.34 -9.79 4.52
C PRO A 39 10.75 -9.35 4.15
N SER A 40 10.91 -8.86 2.92
CA SER A 40 12.15 -8.25 2.43
C SER A 40 11.80 -7.16 1.43
N PHE A 41 12.55 -6.06 1.45
CA PHE A 41 12.32 -4.97 0.50
C PHE A 41 12.49 -5.42 -0.96
N SER A 42 13.22 -6.49 -1.20
CA SER A 42 13.43 -7.02 -2.55
C SER A 42 12.31 -7.97 -3.00
N ASP A 43 11.38 -8.34 -2.12
CA ASP A 43 10.28 -9.24 -2.45
C ASP A 43 9.07 -8.41 -2.93
N GLY A 44 8.72 -8.52 -4.21
CA GLY A 44 7.67 -7.73 -4.82
C GLY A 44 6.28 -8.33 -4.76
N ARG A 45 6.08 -9.48 -4.10
CA ARG A 45 4.78 -10.17 -4.13
C ARG A 45 3.65 -9.36 -3.52
N ALA A 46 3.93 -8.56 -2.49
CA ALA A 46 2.89 -7.74 -1.85
C ALA A 46 2.37 -6.65 -2.78
N PHE A 47 3.16 -6.16 -3.73
CA PHE A 47 2.68 -5.22 -4.74
C PHE A 47 1.60 -5.87 -5.60
N SER A 48 1.81 -7.11 -6.03
CA SER A 48 0.82 -7.86 -6.81
C SER A 48 -0.44 -8.13 -6.00
N GLN A 49 -0.31 -8.44 -4.71
CA GLN A 49 -1.47 -8.63 -3.85
C GLN A 49 -2.34 -7.37 -3.78
N ALA A 50 -1.71 -6.20 -3.63
CA ALA A 50 -2.44 -4.94 -3.61
C ALA A 50 -3.19 -4.69 -4.91
N LEU A 51 -2.53 -4.92 -6.06
CA LEU A 51 -3.15 -4.77 -7.37
C LEU A 51 -4.37 -5.69 -7.52
N MET A 52 -4.24 -6.95 -7.08
CA MET A 52 -5.34 -7.91 -7.14
C MET A 52 -6.51 -7.47 -6.27
N LEU A 53 -6.24 -7.01 -5.05
CA LEU A 53 -7.28 -6.55 -4.14
C LEU A 53 -8.05 -5.37 -4.75
N ARG A 54 -7.35 -4.43 -5.36
CA ARG A 54 -8.01 -3.26 -5.96
C ARG A 54 -8.74 -3.61 -7.25
N ARG A 55 -8.09 -4.32 -8.16
CA ARG A 55 -8.61 -4.53 -9.52
C ARG A 55 -9.52 -5.74 -9.64
N ARG A 56 -9.16 -6.84 -8.98
CA ARG A 56 -9.90 -8.10 -9.12
C ARG A 56 -10.97 -8.25 -8.05
N CYS A 57 -10.68 -7.82 -6.83
CA CYS A 57 -11.62 -7.97 -5.71
C CYS A 57 -12.49 -6.73 -5.51
N GLY A 58 -12.14 -5.61 -6.11
CA GLY A 58 -12.88 -4.36 -5.93
C GLY A 58 -12.79 -3.78 -4.53
N PHE A 59 -11.74 -4.13 -3.79
CA PHE A 59 -11.57 -3.66 -2.42
C PHE A 59 -11.31 -2.15 -2.41
N THR A 60 -12.09 -1.40 -1.64
CA THR A 60 -12.00 0.07 -1.57
C THR A 60 -11.51 0.58 -0.22
N GLY A 61 -11.26 -0.31 0.74
CA GLY A 61 -10.79 0.07 2.07
C GLY A 61 -9.30 0.38 2.11
N GLU A 62 -8.76 0.44 3.31
CA GLU A 62 -7.34 0.73 3.52
C GLU A 62 -6.50 -0.52 3.23
N ILE A 63 -5.43 -0.35 2.47
CA ILE A 63 -4.38 -1.35 2.30
C ILE A 63 -3.10 -0.76 2.89
N ARG A 64 -2.59 -1.41 3.93
CA ARG A 64 -1.44 -0.93 4.70
C ARG A 64 -0.23 -1.82 4.44
N ALA A 65 0.90 -1.20 4.08
CA ALA A 65 2.16 -1.90 3.92
C ALA A 65 2.87 -1.99 5.26
N ILE A 66 3.32 -3.18 5.62
CA ILE A 66 4.09 -3.43 6.84
C ILE A 66 5.32 -4.26 6.53
N GLY A 67 6.25 -4.31 7.47
CA GLY A 67 7.48 -5.10 7.36
C GLY A 67 8.64 -4.27 6.86
N ASP A 68 9.32 -4.75 5.84
CA ASP A 68 10.55 -4.13 5.32
C ASP A 68 10.23 -2.99 4.35
N VAL A 69 9.57 -1.95 4.84
CA VAL A 69 9.05 -0.83 4.05
C VAL A 69 10.08 0.31 4.01
N LEU A 70 10.55 0.62 2.80
CA LEU A 70 11.57 1.65 2.58
C LEU A 70 10.95 2.87 1.89
N VAL A 71 11.52 4.06 2.15
CA VAL A 71 11.03 5.29 1.51
C VAL A 71 11.13 5.23 -0.02
N ASP A 72 12.10 4.51 -0.55
CA ASP A 72 12.30 4.41 -2.00
C ASP A 72 11.17 3.64 -2.69
N GLN A 73 10.36 2.89 -1.96
CA GLN A 73 9.28 2.07 -2.51
C GLN A 73 7.92 2.74 -2.43
N LEU A 74 7.83 3.89 -1.77
CA LEU A 74 6.52 4.50 -1.47
C LEU A 74 5.75 4.90 -2.72
N SER A 75 6.42 5.41 -3.73
CA SER A 75 5.75 5.80 -4.96
C SER A 75 5.16 4.58 -5.69
N GLN A 76 5.88 3.47 -5.72
CA GLN A 76 5.38 2.23 -6.30
C GLN A 76 4.21 1.67 -5.49
N MET A 77 4.30 1.70 -4.17
CA MET A 77 3.21 1.28 -3.29
C MET A 77 1.94 2.07 -3.59
N GLN A 78 2.07 3.38 -3.69
CA GLN A 78 0.91 4.23 -3.98
C GLN A 78 0.28 3.87 -5.32
N ARG A 79 1.08 3.63 -6.35
CA ARG A 79 0.57 3.25 -7.66
C ARG A 79 -0.10 1.88 -7.66
N CYS A 80 0.34 0.98 -6.79
CA CYS A 80 -0.26 -0.35 -6.67
C CYS A 80 -1.52 -0.39 -5.83
N GLY A 81 -1.86 0.73 -5.16
CA GLY A 81 -3.11 0.81 -4.42
C GLY A 81 -2.97 0.83 -2.90
N PHE A 82 -1.76 0.87 -2.37
CA PHE A 82 -1.58 1.05 -0.92
C PHE A 82 -2.07 2.44 -0.52
N SER A 83 -2.83 2.50 0.57
CA SER A 83 -3.34 3.75 1.12
C SER A 83 -2.55 4.20 2.35
N SER A 84 -1.79 3.30 2.96
CA SER A 84 -0.91 3.63 4.08
C SER A 84 0.31 2.73 4.09
N ALA A 85 1.36 3.17 4.77
CA ALA A 85 2.58 2.39 4.92
C ALA A 85 3.21 2.70 6.26
N VAL A 86 3.65 1.64 6.96
CA VAL A 86 4.40 1.75 8.21
C VAL A 86 5.88 1.62 7.86
N LEU A 87 6.60 2.72 7.95
CA LEU A 87 8.02 2.74 7.58
C LEU A 87 8.86 1.92 8.56
N ARG A 88 9.87 1.23 8.02
CA ARG A 88 10.87 0.54 8.81
C ARG A 88 11.56 1.53 9.76
N ALA A 89 12.01 1.04 10.92
CA ALA A 89 12.51 1.89 12.00
C ALA A 89 13.66 2.82 11.60
N ASP A 90 14.49 2.40 10.64
CA ASP A 90 15.64 3.19 10.20
C ASP A 90 15.31 4.18 9.08
N GLN A 91 14.05 4.26 8.65
CA GLN A 91 13.64 5.14 7.56
C GLN A 91 13.19 6.50 8.09
N ASN A 92 13.46 7.53 7.30
CA ASN A 92 13.11 8.92 7.67
C ASN A 92 11.71 9.26 7.16
N LEU A 93 10.77 9.46 8.08
CA LEU A 93 9.38 9.76 7.75
C LEU A 93 9.25 11.06 6.95
N ALA A 94 9.99 12.10 7.33
CA ALA A 94 9.93 13.39 6.63
C ALA A 94 10.41 13.23 5.18
N LYS A 95 11.44 12.44 4.94
CA LYS A 95 11.93 12.16 3.59
C LYS A 95 10.89 11.42 2.77
N GLY A 96 10.20 10.46 3.38
CA GLY A 96 9.11 9.74 2.72
C GLY A 96 7.98 10.66 2.32
N GLN A 97 7.57 11.55 3.21
CA GLN A 97 6.51 12.51 2.91
C GLN A 97 6.90 13.47 1.80
N GLU A 98 8.16 13.91 1.80
CA GLU A 98 8.70 14.76 0.75
C GLU A 98 8.66 14.07 -0.63
N LEU A 99 9.08 12.80 -0.68
CA LEU A 99 9.06 12.04 -1.92
C LEU A 99 7.63 11.83 -2.44
N LEU A 100 6.69 11.53 -1.57
CA LEU A 100 5.28 11.37 -1.97
C LEU A 100 4.71 12.67 -2.50
N ALA A 101 5.00 13.79 -1.87
CA ALA A 101 4.53 15.10 -2.33
C ALA A 101 5.10 15.42 -3.72
N HIS A 102 6.38 15.09 -3.93
CA HIS A 102 7.03 15.34 -5.21
C HIS A 102 6.41 14.53 -6.36
N PHE A 103 6.12 13.26 -6.11
CA PHE A 103 5.62 12.37 -7.16
C PHE A 103 4.11 12.39 -7.33
N SER A 104 3.35 12.86 -6.35
CA SER A 104 1.89 12.76 -6.36
C SER A 104 1.24 13.46 -7.56
N GLY A 105 1.84 14.53 -8.06
CA GLY A 105 1.32 15.26 -9.21
C GLY A 105 1.59 14.61 -10.56
N PHE A 106 2.40 13.56 -10.60
CA PHE A 106 2.79 12.93 -11.86
C PHE A 106 1.98 11.69 -12.19
N TYR A 107 1.25 11.13 -11.24
CA TYR A 107 0.57 9.86 -11.45
C TYR A 107 -0.77 10.06 -12.12
N GLN A 108 -0.90 9.42 -13.27
CA GLN A 108 -2.09 9.40 -14.09
C GLN A 108 -2.44 7.94 -14.31
N GLY A 109 -3.62 7.50 -13.86
CA GLY A 109 -4.08 6.16 -14.15
C GLY A 109 -3.49 5.07 -13.27
N ASP A 110 -3.15 5.36 -12.02
CA ASP A 110 -2.79 4.32 -11.07
C ASP A 110 -4.04 3.51 -10.67
N VAL A 111 -3.86 2.51 -9.80
CA VAL A 111 -4.95 1.59 -9.47
C VAL A 111 -6.07 2.24 -8.65
N THR A 112 -5.79 3.31 -7.93
CA THR A 112 -6.79 4.07 -7.17
C THR A 112 -7.45 5.16 -8.01
N GLN A 113 -6.80 5.55 -9.11
CA GLN A 113 -7.32 6.47 -10.13
C GLN A 113 -7.08 5.82 -11.48
N PRO A 114 -7.86 4.79 -11.83
CA PRO A 114 -7.57 3.97 -13.01
C PRO A 114 -7.69 4.70 -14.33
N GLN A 115 -8.37 5.85 -14.36
CA GLN A 115 -8.46 6.67 -15.56
C GLN A 115 -7.57 7.87 -15.41
N PRO A 116 -6.65 8.13 -16.36
CA PRO A 116 -5.85 9.34 -16.35
C PRO A 116 -6.73 10.59 -16.33
N LEU A 117 -6.27 11.64 -15.64
CA LEU A 117 -7.06 12.86 -15.52
C LEU A 117 -7.41 13.46 -16.88
N PHE A 118 -6.47 13.41 -17.83
CA PHE A 118 -6.70 13.97 -19.16
C PHE A 118 -7.61 13.11 -20.04
N ALA A 119 -7.91 11.90 -19.64
CA ALA A 119 -8.78 10.99 -20.40
C ALA A 119 -10.24 11.10 -19.99
N ARG A 120 -10.54 11.92 -19.01
CA ARG A 120 -11.89 12.08 -18.51
C ARG A 120 -12.71 13.05 -19.31
#